data_7e612d6cea9ae560a7f32bc426e5d235
#
_entry.id   7e612d6cea9ae560a7f32bc426e5d235
#
_cell.length_a   1.000
_cell.length_b   1.000
_cell.length_c   1.000
_cell.angle_alpha   90.00
_cell.angle_beta   90.00
_cell.angle_gamma   90.00
#
_symmetry.space_group_name_H-M   'P 1'
#
loop_
_entity.id
_entity.type
_entity.pdbx_description
1 polymer ?
#
loop_
_entity_poly.entity_id
_entity_poly.type
_entity_poly.pdbx_seq_one_letter_code
_entity_poly.pdbx_strand_id
1 'polypeptide(L)'
;CLLLNTISSCSMMAQSIGSAISGSTYPSDDLELVAVEADYAAKEAALQAEIDNIEISHPGYDEYRYDLDMIGHDPHELAAYLSAVLQGYTRQSAQAELERVFDAQYQLTLTEEVEVRYRTETRTDSEGNSYTVEVPYNYYILNVKLTSKPISSVASELLTPEQLEMYQVYRQTLGNKPLIFGGGSTNTSDSESLEGVE
;
A
#
# COMPACT_ATOMS: atom_id res chain seq x y z
N CYS A 1 -12.16 -56.14 31.15
CA CYS A 1 -12.58 -54.74 31.29
C CYS A 1 -11.42 -53.78 31.06
N LEU A 2 -10.73 -53.82 29.89
CA LEU A 2 -9.56 -52.96 29.65
C LEU A 2 -9.31 -52.77 28.16
N LEU A 3 -10.36 -52.46 27.36
CA LEU A 3 -10.21 -52.25 25.93
C LEU A 3 -11.16 -51.16 25.36
N LEU A 4 -11.59 -50.17 26.17
CA LEU A 4 -12.52 -49.14 25.69
C LEU A 4 -12.00 -47.69 25.83
N ASN A 5 -10.72 -47.47 26.09
CA ASN A 5 -10.23 -46.11 26.38
C ASN A 5 -9.20 -45.54 25.40
N THR A 6 -8.97 -46.21 24.27
CA THR A 6 -7.96 -45.76 23.29
C THR A 6 -8.50 -45.12 22.01
N ILE A 7 -9.81 -45.10 21.82
CA ILE A 7 -10.44 -44.55 20.59
C ILE A 7 -10.80 -43.06 20.77
N SER A 8 -10.94 -42.59 21.99
CA SER A 8 -11.33 -41.19 22.28
C SER A 8 -10.22 -40.15 22.00
N SER A 9 -8.93 -40.54 22.05
CA SER A 9 -7.83 -39.62 21.87
C SER A 9 -7.54 -39.20 20.41
N CYS A 10 -7.83 -40.10 19.46
CA CYS A 10 -7.62 -39.78 18.03
C CYS A 10 -8.69 -38.83 17.47
N SER A 11 -9.92 -38.90 18.00
CA SER A 11 -11.02 -38.05 17.54
C SER A 11 -10.85 -36.58 17.96
N MET A 12 -10.26 -36.31 19.12
CA MET A 12 -10.01 -34.97 19.61
C MET A 12 -8.84 -34.28 18.85
N MET A 13 -7.81 -35.05 18.46
CA MET A 13 -6.73 -34.47 17.65
C MET A 13 -7.17 -34.10 16.24
N ALA A 14 -7.99 -34.91 15.61
CA ALA A 14 -8.51 -34.60 14.26
C ALA A 14 -9.42 -33.36 14.26
N GLN A 15 -10.21 -33.17 15.30
CA GLN A 15 -11.05 -31.96 15.45
C GLN A 15 -10.25 -30.70 15.75
N SER A 16 -9.17 -30.79 16.53
CA SER A 16 -8.31 -29.65 16.84
C SER A 16 -7.49 -29.20 15.63
N ILE A 17 -7.01 -30.12 14.79
CA ILE A 17 -6.28 -29.80 13.56
C ILE A 17 -7.26 -29.17 12.53
N GLY A 18 -8.45 -29.72 12.36
CA GLY A 18 -9.45 -29.17 11.45
C GLY A 18 -9.93 -27.78 11.85
N SER A 19 -10.09 -27.50 13.15
CA SER A 19 -10.46 -26.18 13.65
C SER A 19 -9.32 -25.15 13.54
N ALA A 20 -8.07 -25.58 13.73
CA ALA A 20 -6.91 -24.71 13.56
C ALA A 20 -6.71 -24.29 12.09
N ILE A 21 -6.88 -25.22 11.13
CA ILE A 21 -6.80 -24.92 9.70
C ILE A 21 -7.96 -24.01 9.28
N SER A 22 -9.17 -24.28 9.76
CA SER A 22 -10.35 -23.44 9.48
C SER A 22 -10.18 -22.02 10.01
N GLY A 23 -9.59 -21.86 11.21
CA GLY A 23 -9.36 -20.55 11.82
C GLY A 23 -8.22 -19.75 11.19
N SER A 24 -7.38 -20.36 10.34
CA SER A 24 -6.25 -19.71 9.65
C SER A 24 -6.50 -19.47 8.15
N THR A 25 -7.68 -19.86 7.65
CA THR A 25 -8.07 -19.67 6.25
C THR A 25 -8.89 -18.38 6.11
N TYR A 26 -8.63 -17.58 5.06
CA TYR A 26 -9.46 -16.41 4.77
C TYR A 26 -10.94 -16.82 4.67
N PRO A 27 -11.82 -16.20 5.46
CA PRO A 27 -13.22 -16.62 5.54
C PRO A 27 -14.09 -16.15 4.37
N SER A 28 -13.60 -15.18 3.58
CA SER A 28 -14.30 -14.65 2.41
C SER A 28 -14.15 -15.56 1.19
N ASP A 29 -15.12 -15.50 0.28
CA ASP A 29 -15.05 -16.16 -1.01
C ASP A 29 -13.90 -15.64 -1.87
N ASP A 30 -13.31 -16.50 -2.69
CA ASP A 30 -12.16 -16.16 -3.53
C ASP A 30 -12.44 -15.00 -4.48
N LEU A 31 -13.64 -14.93 -5.06
CA LEU A 31 -14.04 -13.85 -5.96
C LEU A 31 -14.14 -12.50 -5.22
N GLU A 32 -14.58 -12.53 -3.97
CA GLU A 32 -14.67 -11.32 -3.14
C GLU A 32 -13.27 -10.83 -2.73
N LEU A 33 -12.37 -11.75 -2.37
CA LEU A 33 -10.98 -11.43 -2.07
C LEU A 33 -10.29 -10.72 -3.24
N VAL A 34 -10.41 -11.30 -4.45
CA VAL A 34 -9.80 -10.73 -5.67
C VAL A 34 -10.47 -9.41 -6.07
N ALA A 35 -11.78 -9.28 -5.91
CA ALA A 35 -12.49 -8.05 -6.25
C ALA A 35 -12.12 -6.90 -5.32
N VAL A 36 -11.95 -7.17 -4.03
CA VAL A 36 -11.54 -6.17 -3.03
C VAL A 36 -10.09 -5.73 -3.25
N GLU A 37 -9.21 -6.67 -3.58
CA GLU A 37 -7.83 -6.39 -3.97
C GLU A 37 -7.77 -5.48 -5.20
N ALA A 38 -8.56 -5.76 -6.23
CA ALA A 38 -8.63 -4.94 -7.44
C ALA A 38 -9.14 -3.51 -7.13
N ASP A 39 -10.09 -3.36 -6.21
CA ASP A 39 -10.56 -2.04 -5.77
C ASP A 39 -9.45 -1.25 -5.05
N TYR A 40 -8.63 -1.90 -4.24
CA TYR A 40 -7.52 -1.25 -3.55
C TYR A 40 -6.43 -0.82 -4.53
N ALA A 41 -6.04 -1.70 -5.44
CA ALA A 41 -5.09 -1.39 -6.50
C ALA A 41 -5.59 -0.24 -7.40
N ALA A 42 -6.90 -0.15 -7.65
CA ALA A 42 -7.49 0.96 -8.39
C ALA A 42 -7.38 2.30 -7.63
N LYS A 43 -7.48 2.30 -6.29
CA LYS A 43 -7.26 3.49 -5.47
C LYS A 43 -5.80 3.94 -5.52
N GLU A 44 -4.86 3.01 -5.47
CA GLU A 44 -3.42 3.31 -5.63
C GLU A 44 -3.13 3.91 -7.01
N ALA A 45 -3.73 3.36 -8.06
CA ALA A 45 -3.60 3.90 -9.40
C ALA A 45 -4.21 5.32 -9.52
N ALA A 46 -5.32 5.58 -8.83
CA ALA A 46 -5.94 6.90 -8.79
C ALA A 46 -5.06 7.92 -8.04
N LEU A 47 -4.45 7.54 -6.92
CA LEU A 47 -3.50 8.37 -6.19
C LEU A 47 -2.26 8.70 -7.04
N GLN A 48 -1.72 7.71 -7.76
CA GLN A 48 -0.62 7.95 -8.69
C GLN A 48 -1.02 8.93 -9.80
N ALA A 49 -2.20 8.76 -10.38
CA ALA A 49 -2.71 9.67 -11.40
C ALA A 49 -2.97 11.09 -10.86
N GLU A 50 -3.38 11.24 -9.61
CA GLU A 50 -3.50 12.54 -8.95
C GLU A 50 -2.15 13.23 -8.85
N ILE A 51 -1.11 12.52 -8.40
CA ILE A 51 0.26 13.04 -8.30
C ILE A 51 0.80 13.42 -9.68
N ASP A 52 0.61 12.59 -10.69
CA ASP A 52 1.08 12.84 -12.07
C ASP A 52 0.42 14.06 -12.71
N ASN A 53 -0.77 14.45 -12.24
CA ASN A 53 -1.52 15.59 -12.74
C ASN A 53 -1.43 16.85 -11.87
N ILE A 54 -0.58 16.88 -10.83
CA ILE A 54 -0.49 18.02 -9.90
C ILE A 54 -0.16 19.32 -10.63
N GLU A 55 0.77 19.34 -11.57
CA GLU A 55 1.15 20.54 -12.32
C GLU A 55 -0.01 21.09 -13.17
N ILE A 56 -0.94 20.22 -13.59
CA ILE A 56 -2.12 20.58 -14.35
C ILE A 56 -3.23 21.08 -13.43
N SER A 57 -3.46 20.40 -12.30
CA SER A 57 -4.51 20.71 -11.34
C SER A 57 -4.18 21.91 -10.44
N HIS A 58 -2.89 22.17 -10.21
CA HIS A 58 -2.36 23.26 -9.40
C HIS A 58 -1.37 24.11 -10.20
N PRO A 59 -1.81 24.83 -11.25
CA PRO A 59 -0.91 25.61 -12.10
C PRO A 59 -0.47 26.91 -11.41
N GLY A 60 0.63 27.48 -11.88
CA GLY A 60 1.04 28.85 -11.50
C GLY A 60 2.21 28.91 -10.49
N TYR A 61 2.83 27.79 -10.21
CA TYR A 61 4.10 27.74 -9.47
C TYR A 61 5.28 27.81 -10.43
N ASP A 62 6.37 28.42 -9.96
CA ASP A 62 7.63 28.50 -10.71
C ASP A 62 8.41 27.18 -10.64
N GLU A 63 8.17 26.39 -9.56
CA GLU A 63 8.84 25.12 -9.31
C GLU A 63 7.91 24.15 -8.57
N TYR A 64 7.98 22.86 -8.91
CA TYR A 64 7.31 21.77 -8.21
C TYR A 64 8.39 20.84 -7.64
N ARG A 65 8.35 20.60 -6.32
CA ARG A 65 9.31 19.74 -5.62
C ARG A 65 8.58 18.51 -5.11
N TYR A 66 9.03 17.34 -5.55
CA TYR A 66 8.43 16.06 -5.21
C TYR A 66 9.30 15.30 -4.20
N ASP A 67 8.68 14.87 -3.09
CA ASP A 67 9.22 13.95 -2.08
C ASP A 67 8.19 12.83 -1.91
N LEU A 68 8.38 11.73 -2.65
CA LEU A 68 7.35 10.70 -2.81
C LEU A 68 7.84 9.34 -2.34
N ASP A 69 7.16 8.77 -1.36
CA ASP A 69 7.26 7.35 -1.04
C ASP A 69 6.62 6.49 -2.13
N MET A 70 6.94 5.20 -2.14
CA MET A 70 6.37 4.26 -3.10
C MET A 70 4.89 4.00 -2.82
N ILE A 71 4.10 3.92 -3.88
CA ILE A 71 2.71 3.46 -3.85
C ILE A 71 2.72 1.97 -4.17
N GLY A 72 2.10 1.18 -3.32
CA GLY A 72 1.97 -0.26 -3.47
C GLY A 72 1.79 -0.97 -2.13
N HIS A 73 1.22 -2.17 -2.18
CA HIS A 73 0.97 -2.99 -1.01
C HIS A 73 1.16 -4.47 -1.32
N ASP A 74 1.16 -5.30 -0.29
CA ASP A 74 1.08 -6.76 -0.42
C ASP A 74 -0.38 -7.18 -0.33
N PRO A 75 -0.94 -7.85 -1.36
CA PRO A 75 -2.32 -8.31 -1.38
C PRO A 75 -2.69 -9.24 -0.22
N HIS A 76 -1.74 -10.07 0.22
CA HIS A 76 -1.96 -10.96 1.36
C HIS A 76 -1.98 -10.20 2.70
N GLU A 77 -1.22 -9.11 2.85
CA GLU A 77 -1.31 -8.26 4.02
C GLU A 77 -2.65 -7.53 4.09
N LEU A 78 -3.17 -7.04 2.96
CA LEU A 78 -4.50 -6.44 2.89
C LEU A 78 -5.61 -7.44 3.24
N ALA A 79 -5.58 -8.63 2.62
CA ALA A 79 -6.57 -9.68 2.88
C ALA A 79 -6.51 -10.16 4.34
N ALA A 80 -5.32 -10.27 4.92
CA ALA A 80 -5.13 -10.62 6.33
C ALA A 80 -5.73 -9.56 7.26
N TYR A 81 -5.49 -8.27 6.98
CA TYR A 81 -6.06 -7.16 7.74
C TYR A 81 -7.59 -7.18 7.70
N LEU A 82 -8.17 -7.22 6.50
CA LEU A 82 -9.63 -7.22 6.33
C LEU A 82 -10.28 -8.45 6.96
N SER A 83 -9.66 -9.62 6.84
CA SER A 83 -10.17 -10.85 7.48
C SER A 83 -10.12 -10.76 9.01
N ALA A 84 -9.12 -10.10 9.58
CA ALA A 84 -9.03 -9.91 11.03
C ALA A 84 -10.10 -8.92 11.56
N VAL A 85 -10.46 -7.90 10.78
CA VAL A 85 -11.45 -6.89 11.18
C VAL A 85 -12.88 -7.35 10.91
N LEU A 86 -13.14 -7.80 9.68
CA LEU A 86 -14.49 -8.03 9.16
C LEU A 86 -14.91 -9.51 9.22
N GLN A 87 -13.95 -10.41 9.45
CA GLN A 87 -14.12 -11.83 9.28
C GLN A 87 -14.48 -12.16 7.81
N GLY A 88 -15.63 -12.76 7.52
CA GLY A 88 -16.12 -12.92 6.15
C GLY A 88 -16.69 -11.60 5.61
N TYR A 89 -16.21 -11.16 4.46
CA TYR A 89 -16.64 -9.91 3.83
C TYR A 89 -16.94 -10.10 2.34
N THR A 90 -17.76 -9.21 1.82
CA THR A 90 -18.01 -9.03 0.39
C THR A 90 -17.34 -7.74 -0.07
N ARG A 91 -17.18 -7.57 -1.39
CA ARG A 91 -16.69 -6.32 -1.99
C ARG A 91 -17.42 -5.09 -1.47
N GLN A 92 -18.76 -5.19 -1.32
CA GLN A 92 -19.59 -4.09 -0.82
C GLN A 92 -19.35 -3.79 0.66
N SER A 93 -19.27 -4.81 1.51
CA SER A 93 -19.09 -4.62 2.96
C SER A 93 -17.67 -4.17 3.34
N ALA A 94 -16.68 -4.41 2.50
CA ALA A 94 -15.30 -4.05 2.74
C ALA A 94 -14.97 -2.56 2.44
N GLN A 95 -15.82 -1.84 1.69
CA GLN A 95 -15.48 -0.52 1.16
C GLN A 95 -15.11 0.50 2.24
N ALA A 96 -15.84 0.55 3.35
CA ALA A 96 -15.55 1.50 4.44
C ALA A 96 -14.19 1.22 5.11
N GLU A 97 -13.84 -0.07 5.25
CA GLU A 97 -12.56 -0.45 5.84
C GLU A 97 -11.41 -0.30 4.85
N LEU A 98 -11.65 -0.51 3.54
CA LEU A 98 -10.68 -0.17 2.48
C LEU A 98 -10.29 1.31 2.51
N GLU A 99 -11.27 2.22 2.61
CA GLU A 99 -10.99 3.66 2.76
C GLU A 99 -10.15 3.92 4.00
N ARG A 100 -10.55 3.36 5.15
CA ARG A 100 -9.84 3.55 6.41
C ARG A 100 -8.38 3.11 6.35
N VAL A 101 -8.11 1.95 5.74
CA VAL A 101 -6.75 1.44 5.55
C VAL A 101 -5.97 2.32 4.59
N PHE A 102 -6.60 2.74 3.49
CA PHE A 102 -5.98 3.58 2.47
C PHE A 102 -5.55 4.93 3.04
N ASP A 103 -6.45 5.60 3.77
CA ASP A 103 -6.18 6.89 4.42
C ASP A 103 -5.09 6.79 5.50
N ALA A 104 -5.00 5.62 6.18
CA ALA A 104 -3.95 5.38 7.16
C ALA A 104 -2.61 5.02 6.50
N GLN A 105 -2.63 4.39 5.32
CA GLN A 105 -1.44 3.98 4.60
C GLN A 105 -0.80 5.13 3.83
N TYR A 106 -1.58 5.98 3.17
CA TYR A 106 -1.12 7.04 2.28
C TYR A 106 -1.53 8.41 2.76
N GLN A 107 -0.60 9.35 2.75
CA GLN A 107 -0.88 10.75 3.02
C GLN A 107 -0.18 11.64 1.99
N LEU A 108 -0.97 12.22 1.08
CA LEU A 108 -0.51 13.23 0.14
C LEU A 108 -0.67 14.62 0.76
N THR A 109 0.39 15.40 0.76
CA THR A 109 0.42 16.76 1.31
C THR A 109 1.00 17.72 0.29
N LEU A 110 0.27 18.81 0.02
CA LEU A 110 0.72 19.91 -0.84
C LEU A 110 1.00 21.12 0.05
N THR A 111 2.21 21.68 -0.05
CA THR A 111 2.62 22.85 0.74
C THR A 111 3.22 23.91 -0.16
N GLU A 112 2.63 25.12 -0.10
CA GLU A 112 3.15 26.28 -0.80
C GLU A 112 4.35 26.86 -0.05
N GLU A 113 5.39 27.24 -0.80
CA GLU A 113 6.57 27.95 -0.31
C GLU A 113 6.84 29.14 -1.21
N VAL A 114 7.23 30.27 -0.63
CA VAL A 114 7.60 31.48 -1.36
C VAL A 114 9.01 31.87 -0.98
N GLU A 115 9.90 31.85 -1.96
CA GLU A 115 11.26 32.35 -1.83
C GLU A 115 11.37 33.74 -2.45
N VAL A 116 12.08 34.66 -1.80
CA VAL A 116 12.47 35.92 -2.44
C VAL A 116 13.77 35.72 -3.19
N ARG A 117 13.69 35.80 -4.50
CA ARG A 117 14.85 35.71 -5.40
C ARG A 117 15.17 37.10 -6.01
N TYR A 118 16.36 37.27 -6.55
CA TYR A 118 16.79 38.50 -7.15
C TYR A 118 17.14 38.27 -8.62
N ARG A 119 16.76 39.24 -9.45
CA ARG A 119 17.14 39.25 -10.86
C ARG A 119 17.87 40.58 -11.18
N THR A 120 18.87 40.51 -12.04
CA THR A 120 19.59 41.67 -12.50
C THR A 120 18.81 42.36 -13.63
N GLU A 121 18.46 43.62 -13.44
CA GLU A 121 17.86 44.47 -14.46
C GLU A 121 18.84 45.56 -14.87
N THR A 122 18.96 45.78 -16.18
CA THR A 122 19.74 46.91 -16.71
C THR A 122 18.84 48.14 -16.79
N ARG A 123 19.25 49.23 -16.19
CA ARG A 123 18.55 50.53 -16.24
C ARG A 123 19.47 51.58 -16.85
N THR A 124 18.89 52.62 -17.43
CA THR A 124 19.63 53.75 -18.02
C THR A 124 19.31 55.00 -17.22
N ASP A 125 20.32 55.74 -16.83
CA ASP A 125 20.16 57.02 -16.15
C ASP A 125 19.77 58.15 -17.14
N SER A 126 19.53 59.35 -16.58
CA SER A 126 19.15 60.52 -17.38
C SER A 126 20.27 61.06 -18.31
N GLU A 127 21.49 60.58 -18.12
CA GLU A 127 22.67 60.94 -18.92
C GLU A 127 22.96 59.93 -20.03
N GLY A 128 22.17 58.82 -20.08
CA GLY A 128 22.31 57.74 -21.07
C GLY A 128 23.27 56.63 -20.66
N ASN A 129 23.78 56.60 -19.42
CA ASN A 129 24.65 55.54 -18.94
C ASN A 129 23.83 54.35 -18.44
N SER A 130 24.23 53.15 -18.82
CA SER A 130 23.59 51.91 -18.34
C SER A 130 24.22 51.45 -17.03
N TYR A 131 23.39 51.08 -16.07
CA TYR A 131 23.78 50.46 -14.81
C TYR A 131 22.87 49.25 -14.48
N THR A 132 23.35 48.35 -13.67
CA THR A 132 22.60 47.15 -13.24
C THR A 132 22.08 47.30 -11.81
N VAL A 133 20.85 46.83 -11.58
CA VAL A 133 20.23 46.78 -10.26
C VAL A 133 19.71 45.38 -9.99
N GLU A 134 19.82 44.95 -8.75
CA GLU A 134 19.21 43.71 -8.25
C GLU A 134 17.76 44.01 -7.84
N VAL A 135 16.81 43.35 -8.50
CA VAL A 135 15.38 43.53 -8.23
C VAL A 135 14.82 42.24 -7.58
N PRO A 136 14.26 42.34 -6.36
CA PRO A 136 13.65 41.20 -5.72
C PRO A 136 12.35 40.80 -6.44
N TYR A 137 12.06 39.49 -6.49
CA TYR A 137 10.80 38.94 -6.94
C TYR A 137 10.44 37.70 -6.13
N ASN A 138 9.14 37.40 -6.04
CA ASN A 138 8.66 36.18 -5.40
C ASN A 138 8.79 35.01 -6.37
N TYR A 139 9.32 33.91 -5.87
CA TYR A 139 9.45 32.64 -6.55
C TYR A 139 8.57 31.62 -5.82
N TYR A 140 7.54 31.13 -6.48
CA TYR A 140 6.52 30.28 -5.89
C TYR A 140 6.85 28.81 -6.12
N ILE A 141 6.84 28.03 -5.05
CA ILE A 141 7.18 26.60 -5.06
C ILE A 141 6.02 25.82 -4.48
N LEU A 142 5.62 24.75 -5.16
CA LEU A 142 4.72 23.75 -4.60
C LEU A 142 5.52 22.52 -4.19
N ASN A 143 5.56 22.26 -2.88
CA ASN A 143 6.14 21.05 -2.33
C ASN A 143 5.05 19.95 -2.30
N VAL A 144 5.29 18.86 -3.00
CA VAL A 144 4.41 17.69 -3.09
C VAL A 144 5.06 16.57 -2.30
N LYS A 145 4.40 16.17 -1.22
CA LYS A 145 4.91 15.10 -0.36
C LYS A 145 3.88 13.97 -0.24
N LEU A 146 4.31 12.76 -0.60
CA LEU A 146 3.59 11.53 -0.30
C LEU A 146 4.35 10.77 0.78
N THR A 147 3.66 10.44 1.87
CA THR A 147 4.14 9.47 2.85
C THR A 147 3.34 8.19 2.75
N SER A 148 4.01 7.04 2.83
CA SER A 148 3.37 5.73 2.86
C SER A 148 3.84 4.90 4.05
N LYS A 149 2.96 4.04 4.56
CA LYS A 149 3.24 3.05 5.60
C LYS A 149 2.90 1.65 5.08
N PRO A 150 3.65 0.61 5.45
CA PRO A 150 3.24 -0.75 5.16
C PRO A 150 1.96 -1.10 5.94
N ILE A 151 1.12 -1.98 5.37
CA ILE A 151 -0.14 -2.42 6.01
C ILE A 151 0.12 -3.02 7.39
N SER A 152 1.27 -3.65 7.62
CA SER A 152 1.65 -4.16 8.95
C SER A 152 1.78 -3.06 10.02
N SER A 153 2.22 -1.86 9.65
CA SER A 153 2.23 -0.71 10.55
C SER A 153 0.82 -0.18 10.79
N VAL A 154 0.03 -0.07 9.74
CA VAL A 154 -1.40 0.31 9.83
C VAL A 154 -2.16 -0.67 10.73
N ALA A 155 -1.94 -1.98 10.57
CA ALA A 155 -2.54 -3.00 11.41
C ALA A 155 -2.19 -2.81 12.89
N SER A 156 -0.92 -2.50 13.18
CA SER A 156 -0.48 -2.27 14.56
C SER A 156 -1.10 -1.01 15.18
N GLU A 157 -1.46 -0.03 14.38
CA GLU A 157 -2.09 1.22 14.84
C GLU A 157 -3.62 1.10 15.01
N LEU A 158 -4.29 0.34 14.14
CA LEU A 158 -5.74 0.35 14.03
C LEU A 158 -6.45 -0.88 14.64
N LEU A 159 -5.74 -2.01 14.78
CA LEU A 159 -6.35 -3.27 15.24
C LEU A 159 -6.35 -3.39 16.76
N THR A 160 -7.39 -4.04 17.29
CA THR A 160 -7.37 -4.49 18.70
C THR A 160 -6.33 -5.60 18.88
N PRO A 161 -5.90 -5.89 20.13
CA PRO A 161 -4.97 -6.99 20.36
C PRO A 161 -5.42 -8.33 19.77
N GLU A 162 -6.70 -8.67 19.89
CA GLU A 162 -7.29 -9.90 19.38
C GLU A 162 -7.30 -9.91 17.84
N GLN A 163 -7.64 -8.79 17.21
CA GLN A 163 -7.58 -8.65 15.75
C GLN A 163 -6.15 -8.72 15.24
N LEU A 164 -5.18 -8.15 15.98
CA LEU A 164 -3.78 -8.20 15.60
C LEU A 164 -3.22 -9.62 15.66
N GLU A 165 -3.63 -10.43 16.65
CA GLU A 165 -3.29 -11.85 16.70
C GLU A 165 -3.84 -12.60 15.47
N MET A 166 -5.10 -12.37 15.10
CA MET A 166 -5.72 -12.96 13.92
C MET A 166 -5.04 -12.52 12.63
N TYR A 167 -4.70 -11.23 12.51
CA TYR A 167 -3.93 -10.70 11.39
C TYR A 167 -2.60 -11.44 11.23
N GLN A 168 -1.85 -11.66 12.32
CA GLN A 168 -0.57 -12.39 12.29
C GLN A 168 -0.76 -13.84 11.82
N VAL A 169 -1.82 -14.51 12.24
CA VAL A 169 -2.16 -15.87 11.81
C VAL A 169 -2.43 -15.90 10.31
N TYR A 170 -3.29 -15.02 9.80
CA TYR A 170 -3.62 -14.95 8.37
C TYR A 170 -2.39 -14.60 7.53
N ARG A 171 -1.57 -13.67 7.98
CA ARG A 171 -0.33 -13.28 7.32
C ARG A 171 0.66 -14.44 7.20
N GLN A 172 0.88 -15.19 8.28
CA GLN A 172 1.82 -16.32 8.31
C GLN A 172 1.36 -17.48 7.42
N THR A 173 0.05 -17.71 7.33
CA THR A 173 -0.53 -18.81 6.55
C THR A 173 -0.90 -18.41 5.13
N LEU A 174 -0.79 -17.12 4.77
CA LEU A 174 -1.35 -16.53 3.55
C LEU A 174 -2.84 -16.90 3.40
N GLY A 175 -3.55 -17.00 4.54
CA GLY A 175 -4.93 -17.43 4.61
C GLY A 175 -5.19 -18.81 3.99
N ASN A 176 -4.17 -19.69 3.92
CA ASN A 176 -4.18 -20.99 3.23
C ASN A 176 -4.61 -20.92 1.75
N LYS A 177 -4.41 -19.75 1.12
CA LYS A 177 -4.73 -19.48 -0.29
C LYS A 177 -3.55 -18.74 -0.96
N PRO A 178 -2.33 -19.31 -0.98
CA PRO A 178 -1.11 -18.58 -1.37
C PRO A 178 -1.08 -18.13 -2.84
N LEU A 179 -1.92 -18.71 -3.71
CA LEU A 179 -1.96 -18.40 -5.14
C LEU A 179 -3.16 -17.54 -5.54
N ILE A 180 -3.99 -17.09 -4.58
CA ILE A 180 -5.24 -16.42 -4.91
C ILE A 180 -5.05 -15.07 -5.62
N PHE A 181 -3.97 -14.36 -5.33
CA PHE A 181 -3.64 -13.08 -5.99
C PHE A 181 -2.63 -13.22 -7.14
N GLY A 182 -2.45 -14.44 -7.67
CA GLY A 182 -1.41 -14.71 -8.64
C GLY A 182 -0.04 -14.87 -7.93
N GLY A 183 0.56 -16.06 -7.97
CA GLY A 183 1.87 -16.29 -7.37
C GLY A 183 2.90 -15.32 -7.97
N GLY A 184 3.53 -14.51 -7.12
CA GLY A 184 4.66 -13.70 -7.50
C GLY A 184 5.69 -14.57 -8.21
N SER A 185 6.18 -14.10 -9.35
CA SER A 185 7.22 -14.73 -10.16
C SER A 185 8.44 -15.01 -9.28
N THR A 186 8.56 -16.21 -8.77
CA THR A 186 9.85 -16.74 -8.37
C THR A 186 10.62 -17.01 -9.66
N ASN A 187 11.50 -16.08 -10.01
CA ASN A 187 12.53 -16.33 -11.00
C ASN A 187 13.40 -17.50 -10.54
N THR A 188 13.00 -18.70 -10.87
CA THR A 188 13.87 -19.85 -10.88
C THR A 188 14.38 -19.97 -12.31
N SER A 189 15.46 -19.29 -12.58
CA SER A 189 16.30 -19.55 -13.74
C SER A 189 17.10 -20.83 -13.46
N ASP A 190 16.48 -21.97 -13.67
CA ASP A 190 17.19 -23.23 -13.87
C ASP A 190 17.30 -23.46 -15.36
N SER A 191 18.36 -22.89 -15.92
CA SER A 191 18.91 -23.30 -17.20
C SER A 191 19.75 -24.54 -16.96
N GLU A 192 19.15 -25.71 -16.99
CA GLU A 192 19.88 -26.94 -17.29
C GLU A 192 20.00 -27.08 -18.80
N SER A 193 21.16 -26.69 -19.29
CA SER A 193 21.66 -27.11 -20.61
C SER A 193 22.02 -28.57 -20.52
N LEU A 194 21.22 -29.42 -21.13
CA LEU A 194 21.65 -30.76 -21.53
C LEU A 194 22.31 -30.66 -22.91
N GLU A 195 23.61 -30.48 -22.91
CA GLU A 195 24.44 -30.81 -24.09
C GLU A 195 24.46 -32.30 -24.24
N GLY A 196 24.36 -32.69 -25.49
CA GLY A 196 24.28 -34.02 -25.98
C GLY A 196 25.53 -34.86 -25.83
N VAL A 197 25.34 -36.13 -26.07
CA VAL A 197 26.38 -37.06 -26.53
C VAL A 197 25.78 -37.90 -27.64
N GLU A 198 26.45 -37.83 -28.79
CA GLU A 198 26.52 -38.72 -29.97
C GLU A 198 25.23 -39.39 -30.46
#